data_04490df824b130d84160163b9b3f4ae4
#
_entry.id   04490df824b130d84160163b9b3f4ae4
#
_cell.length_a   1.000
_cell.length_b   1.000
_cell.length_c   1.000
_cell.angle_alpha   90.00
_cell.angle_beta   90.00
_cell.angle_gamma   90.00
#
_symmetry.space_group_name_H-M   'P 1'
#
loop_
_entity.id
_entity.type
_entity.pdbx_description
1 polymer ?
#
loop_
_entity_poly.entity_id
_entity_poly.type
_entity_poly.pdbx_seq_one_letter_code
_entity_poly.pdbx_strand_id
1 'polypeptide(L)'
;GMRTKRIKVGTCVLLSPLYHPIRLAEDIAVVDQATKGRMVAAMGIGYQPSDFDAFGVSIKERALRTEESVEILKKAWTGESFSYDSRFHNINDVRVTPAAYQEGGPPIWLAGWVPAGLKRAGKMGDGWIADPIQSLSVIKDYASQYREEARKNGKKPFVVLMRDCVIGDNWETCVAKSEPTMTTHRWYYHYGAYVQDDYIKDIRSPEELTFDVTAK
;
A
#
# COMPACT_ATOMS: atom_id res chain seq x y z
N GLY A 1 13.12 -13.03 3.99
CA GLY A 1 14.03 -12.07 4.62
C GLY A 1 15.32 -12.73 5.14
N MET A 2 15.23 -13.88 5.79
CA MET A 2 16.38 -14.55 6.45
C MET A 2 17.45 -15.06 5.47
N ARG A 3 17.07 -15.40 4.23
CA ARG A 3 17.99 -15.90 3.20
C ARG A 3 18.74 -14.80 2.42
N THR A 4 18.37 -13.55 2.59
CA THR A 4 18.96 -12.40 1.90
C THR A 4 19.57 -11.43 2.88
N LYS A 5 20.54 -10.60 2.43
CA LYS A 5 21.26 -9.65 3.30
C LYS A 5 21.03 -8.19 2.92
N ARG A 6 20.62 -7.90 1.70
CA ARG A 6 20.52 -6.52 1.17
C ARG A 6 19.12 -6.12 0.74
N ILE A 7 18.34 -7.06 0.21
CA ILE A 7 16.99 -6.79 -0.30
C ILE A 7 16.06 -6.36 0.84
N LYS A 8 15.28 -5.33 0.61
CA LYS A 8 14.19 -4.93 1.51
C LYS A 8 13.07 -5.97 1.47
N VAL A 9 12.36 -6.09 2.57
CA VAL A 9 11.21 -6.98 2.73
C VAL A 9 10.03 -6.14 3.16
N GLY A 10 8.89 -6.32 2.53
CA GLY A 10 7.71 -5.54 2.88
C GLY A 10 6.42 -6.23 2.47
N THR A 11 5.32 -5.71 2.96
CA THR A 11 3.98 -6.02 2.50
C THR A 11 3.68 -5.24 1.22
N CYS A 12 2.70 -5.70 0.38
CA CYS A 12 2.31 -4.94 -0.81
C CYS A 12 0.87 -5.30 -1.25
N VAL A 13 -0.11 -4.80 -0.55
CA VAL A 13 -0.12 -3.98 0.65
C VAL A 13 -0.89 -4.71 1.76
N LEU A 14 -0.62 -4.34 3.01
CA LEU A 14 -1.39 -4.82 4.15
C LEU A 14 -2.59 -3.91 4.36
N LEU A 15 -3.78 -4.47 4.58
CA LEU A 15 -5.01 -3.72 4.83
C LEU A 15 -5.10 -3.32 6.31
N SER A 16 -4.41 -2.22 6.66
CA SER A 16 -4.28 -1.79 8.07
C SER A 16 -5.60 -1.62 8.84
N PRO A 17 -6.75 -1.23 8.22
CA PRO A 17 -8.01 -1.12 8.96
C PRO A 17 -8.53 -2.42 9.55
N LEU A 18 -8.07 -3.56 9.05
CA LEU A 18 -8.50 -4.90 9.46
C LEU A 18 -7.65 -5.50 10.59
N TYR A 19 -6.63 -4.76 11.06
CA TYR A 19 -5.73 -5.19 12.13
C TYR A 19 -5.87 -4.31 13.36
N HIS A 20 -5.68 -4.92 14.53
CA HIS A 20 -5.44 -4.14 15.74
C HIS A 20 -4.01 -3.56 15.67
N PRO A 21 -3.82 -2.23 15.79
CA PRO A 21 -2.52 -1.61 15.49
C PRO A 21 -1.40 -2.02 16.46
N ILE A 22 -1.70 -2.38 17.71
CA ILE A 22 -0.68 -2.91 18.64
C ILE A 22 -0.14 -4.25 18.13
N ARG A 23 -1.04 -5.18 17.73
CA ARG A 23 -0.62 -6.47 17.19
C ARG A 23 0.18 -6.29 15.90
N LEU A 24 -0.26 -5.40 15.05
CA LEU A 24 0.45 -5.07 13.81
C LEU A 24 1.84 -4.47 14.09
N ALA A 25 1.96 -3.64 15.12
CA ALA A 25 3.25 -3.07 15.54
C ALA A 25 4.24 -4.15 15.99
N GLU A 26 3.77 -5.12 16.80
CA GLU A 26 4.59 -6.27 17.23
C GLU A 26 5.06 -7.09 16.04
N ASP A 27 4.15 -7.52 15.17
CA ASP A 27 4.46 -8.37 14.02
C ASP A 27 5.50 -7.72 13.10
N ILE A 28 5.33 -6.43 12.80
CA ILE A 28 6.26 -5.67 11.96
C ILE A 28 7.61 -5.48 12.65
N ALA A 29 7.63 -5.16 13.96
CA ALA A 29 8.88 -5.01 14.71
C ALA A 29 9.68 -6.32 14.78
N VAL A 30 9.03 -7.46 14.96
CA VAL A 30 9.67 -8.78 14.92
C VAL A 30 10.33 -9.04 13.56
N VAL A 31 9.64 -8.74 12.47
CA VAL A 31 10.20 -8.89 11.12
C VAL A 31 11.36 -7.91 10.90
N ASP A 32 11.25 -6.69 11.42
CA ASP A 32 12.30 -5.68 11.30
C ASP A 32 13.56 -6.09 12.04
N GLN A 33 13.44 -6.61 13.27
CA GLN A 33 14.53 -7.19 14.03
C GLN A 33 15.17 -8.39 13.29
N ALA A 34 14.37 -9.34 12.83
CA ALA A 34 14.84 -10.51 12.12
C ALA A 34 15.54 -10.19 10.80
N THR A 35 15.15 -9.09 10.15
CA THR A 35 15.73 -8.63 8.88
C THR A 35 16.82 -7.58 9.05
N LYS A 36 17.10 -7.18 10.29
CA LYS A 36 18.10 -6.14 10.63
C LYS A 36 17.85 -4.83 9.87
N GLY A 37 16.65 -4.28 10.03
CA GLY A 37 16.30 -2.97 9.49
C GLY A 37 15.98 -2.95 8.00
N ARG A 38 15.55 -4.08 7.42
CA ARG A 38 15.15 -4.14 6.00
C ARG A 38 13.64 -4.20 5.79
N MET A 39 12.85 -4.17 6.88
CA MET A 39 11.40 -4.16 6.81
C MET A 39 10.86 -2.83 6.27
N VAL A 40 9.81 -2.90 5.48
CA VAL A 40 8.99 -1.76 5.02
C VAL A 40 7.53 -2.10 5.30
N ALA A 41 6.84 -1.21 5.98
CA ALA A 41 5.42 -1.34 6.27
C ALA A 41 4.59 -0.68 5.14
N ALA A 42 4.29 -1.43 4.09
CA ALA A 42 3.46 -0.92 3.01
C ALA A 42 1.99 -1.26 3.25
N MET A 43 1.14 -0.22 3.36
CA MET A 43 -0.23 -0.33 3.83
C MET A 43 -1.21 0.32 2.86
N GLY A 44 -2.41 -0.27 2.79
CA GLY A 44 -3.55 0.24 2.04
C GLY A 44 -4.81 0.29 2.92
N ILE A 45 -5.80 1.08 2.47
CA ILE A 45 -7.08 1.20 3.19
C ILE A 45 -8.08 0.08 2.85
N GLY A 46 -7.81 -0.73 1.83
CA GLY A 46 -8.76 -1.71 1.31
C GLY A 46 -9.90 -1.11 0.48
N TYR A 47 -10.55 -1.95 -0.33
CA TYR A 47 -11.65 -1.51 -1.22
C TYR A 47 -12.78 -2.53 -1.36
N GLN A 48 -12.56 -3.80 -1.03
CA GLN A 48 -13.58 -4.84 -1.16
C GLN A 48 -14.48 -4.89 0.08
N PRO A 49 -15.82 -4.71 -0.05
CA PRO A 49 -16.75 -4.80 1.06
C PRO A 49 -16.68 -6.14 1.79
N SER A 50 -16.55 -7.25 1.05
CA SER A 50 -16.48 -8.61 1.62
C SER A 50 -15.34 -8.80 2.61
N ASP A 51 -14.19 -8.15 2.39
CA ASP A 51 -13.07 -8.22 3.33
C ASP A 51 -13.44 -7.57 4.66
N PHE A 52 -14.09 -6.41 4.60
CA PHE A 52 -14.53 -5.68 5.79
C PHE A 52 -15.65 -6.41 6.53
N ASP A 53 -16.60 -6.97 5.81
CA ASP A 53 -17.71 -7.76 6.39
C ASP A 53 -17.16 -9.00 7.13
N ALA A 54 -16.19 -9.69 6.55
CA ALA A 54 -15.56 -10.87 7.15
C ALA A 54 -14.85 -10.54 8.49
N PHE A 55 -14.31 -9.33 8.64
CA PHE A 55 -13.63 -8.86 9.85
C PHE A 55 -14.55 -8.05 10.78
N GLY A 56 -15.82 -7.84 10.43
CA GLY A 56 -16.76 -7.04 11.23
C GLY A 56 -16.38 -5.55 11.32
N VAL A 57 -15.67 -5.03 10.33
CA VAL A 57 -15.20 -3.64 10.28
C VAL A 57 -16.00 -2.88 9.24
N SER A 58 -16.49 -1.69 9.57
CA SER A 58 -17.17 -0.84 8.59
C SER A 58 -16.20 -0.30 7.54
N ILE A 59 -16.45 -0.59 6.25
CA ILE A 59 -15.64 -0.05 5.15
C ILE A 59 -15.61 1.48 5.12
N LYS A 60 -16.63 2.14 5.66
CA LYS A 60 -16.70 3.61 5.76
C LYS A 60 -15.65 4.19 6.73
N GLU A 61 -15.14 3.37 7.64
CA GLU A 61 -14.15 3.78 8.65
C GLU A 61 -12.71 3.56 8.20
N ARG A 62 -12.48 2.89 7.07
CA ARG A 62 -11.16 2.43 6.62
C ARG A 62 -10.09 3.52 6.57
N ALA A 63 -10.45 4.72 6.13
CA ALA A 63 -9.51 5.82 6.04
C ALA A 63 -9.01 6.28 7.42
N LEU A 64 -9.94 6.53 8.33
CA LEU A 64 -9.62 7.01 9.69
C LEU A 64 -8.91 5.91 10.50
N ARG A 65 -9.33 4.65 10.39
CA ARG A 65 -8.63 3.53 11.02
C ARG A 65 -7.18 3.39 10.53
N THR A 66 -6.92 3.65 9.25
CA THR A 66 -5.55 3.67 8.73
C THR A 66 -4.74 4.81 9.32
N GLU A 67 -5.31 6.00 9.43
CA GLU A 67 -4.65 7.17 10.01
C GLU A 67 -4.27 6.92 11.47
N GLU A 68 -5.20 6.44 12.27
CA GLU A 68 -4.93 6.04 13.67
C GLU A 68 -3.87 4.94 13.75
N SER A 69 -3.94 3.92 12.86
CA SER A 69 -2.93 2.86 12.82
C SER A 69 -1.53 3.41 12.56
N VAL A 70 -1.37 4.34 11.61
CA VAL A 70 -0.07 4.96 11.33
C VAL A 70 0.48 5.69 12.56
N GLU A 71 -0.36 6.43 13.27
CA GLU A 71 0.04 7.16 14.47
C GLU A 71 0.44 6.21 15.60
N ILE A 72 -0.35 5.16 15.83
CA ILE A 72 -0.09 4.16 16.87
C ILE A 72 1.20 3.38 16.56
N LEU A 73 1.39 2.94 15.31
CA LEU A 73 2.60 2.24 14.88
C LEU A 73 3.88 3.06 15.15
N LYS A 74 3.87 4.35 14.80
CA LYS A 74 5.00 5.24 15.03
C LYS A 74 5.32 5.40 16.52
N LYS A 75 4.30 5.46 17.39
CA LYS A 75 4.49 5.50 18.85
C LYS A 75 5.01 4.14 19.36
N ALA A 76 4.41 3.05 18.94
CA ALA A 76 4.74 1.71 19.39
C ALA A 76 6.20 1.30 19.07
N TRP A 77 6.70 1.70 17.92
CA TRP A 77 8.06 1.32 17.47
C TRP A 77 9.19 2.07 18.18
N THR A 78 8.90 3.13 18.92
CA THR A 78 9.91 3.77 19.77
C THR A 78 10.42 2.86 20.90
N GLY A 79 9.61 1.86 21.31
CA GLY A 79 9.90 1.01 22.46
C GLY A 79 9.62 1.67 23.79
N GLU A 80 9.09 2.88 23.81
CA GLU A 80 8.62 3.57 25.01
C GLU A 80 7.16 3.25 25.31
N SER A 81 6.75 3.40 26.58
CA SER A 81 5.33 3.34 26.94
C SER A 81 4.59 4.52 26.37
N PHE A 82 3.37 4.28 25.89
CA PHE A 82 2.51 5.32 25.36
C PHE A 82 1.04 5.05 25.63
N SER A 83 0.27 6.12 25.61
CA SER A 83 -1.19 6.08 25.61
C SER A 83 -1.72 6.69 24.32
N TYR A 84 -2.88 6.21 23.87
CA TYR A 84 -3.57 6.73 22.70
C TYR A 84 -5.06 6.55 22.87
N ASP A 85 -5.79 7.64 22.81
CA ASP A 85 -7.25 7.64 22.92
C ASP A 85 -7.86 8.26 21.68
N SER A 86 -8.74 7.52 21.04
CA SER A 86 -9.36 7.89 19.79
C SER A 86 -10.73 7.24 19.63
N ARG A 87 -11.35 7.43 18.46
CA ARG A 87 -12.65 6.84 18.16
C ARG A 87 -12.61 5.31 18.15
N PHE A 88 -11.52 4.68 17.71
CA PHE A 88 -11.45 3.23 17.49
C PHE A 88 -10.50 2.52 18.45
N HIS A 89 -9.63 3.26 19.12
CA HIS A 89 -8.60 2.65 19.96
C HIS A 89 -8.47 3.43 21.28
N ASN A 90 -8.62 2.71 22.39
CA ASN A 90 -8.30 3.19 23.73
C ASN A 90 -7.13 2.36 24.26
N ILE A 91 -5.93 2.95 24.23
CA ILE A 91 -4.66 2.31 24.62
C ILE A 91 -4.14 3.08 25.82
N ASN A 92 -3.88 2.40 26.92
CA ASN A 92 -3.45 3.03 28.15
C ASN A 92 -2.15 2.40 28.65
N ASP A 93 -1.08 3.19 28.69
CA ASP A 93 0.26 2.82 29.18
C ASP A 93 0.77 1.49 28.64
N VAL A 94 0.76 1.33 27.32
CA VAL A 94 1.23 0.12 26.62
C VAL A 94 2.64 0.33 26.10
N ARG A 95 3.48 -0.67 26.28
CA ARG A 95 4.82 -0.77 25.66
C ARG A 95 4.86 -1.98 24.74
N VAL A 96 5.25 -1.77 23.49
CA VAL A 96 5.41 -2.83 22.49
C VAL A 96 6.86 -3.32 22.50
N THR A 97 7.04 -4.65 22.56
CA THR A 97 8.35 -5.31 22.55
C THR A 97 8.36 -6.50 21.59
N PRO A 98 9.43 -6.67 20.78
CA PRO A 98 10.61 -5.81 20.74
C PRO A 98 10.29 -4.43 20.14
N ALA A 99 11.09 -3.44 20.44
CA ALA A 99 11.12 -2.20 19.68
C ALA A 99 11.58 -2.49 18.24
N ALA A 100 11.29 -1.60 17.29
CA ALA A 100 11.80 -1.72 15.93
C ALA A 100 13.34 -1.70 15.92
N TYR A 101 13.92 -2.37 14.93
CA TYR A 101 15.37 -2.31 14.70
C TYR A 101 15.80 -0.97 14.09
N GLN A 102 14.95 -0.44 13.17
CA GLN A 102 15.16 0.87 12.57
C GLN A 102 14.77 1.97 13.56
N GLU A 103 15.63 2.96 13.70
CA GLU A 103 15.32 4.14 14.51
C GLU A 103 14.06 4.85 13.97
N GLY A 104 13.09 5.09 14.85
CA GLY A 104 11.78 5.64 14.49
C GLY A 104 10.82 4.66 13.80
N GLY A 105 11.25 3.39 13.60
CA GLY A 105 10.46 2.32 12.99
C GLY A 105 10.71 2.12 11.50
N PRO A 106 10.18 1.04 10.94
CA PRO A 106 10.18 0.78 9.50
C PRO A 106 9.48 1.89 8.72
N PRO A 107 9.98 2.28 7.54
CA PRO A 107 9.30 3.27 6.72
C PRO A 107 7.90 2.79 6.33
N ILE A 108 6.92 3.68 6.46
CA ILE A 108 5.52 3.43 6.13
C ILE A 108 5.25 3.94 4.71
N TRP A 109 4.91 3.02 3.80
CA TRP A 109 4.45 3.37 2.46
C TRP A 109 2.94 3.22 2.38
N LEU A 110 2.24 4.26 1.93
CA LEU A 110 0.79 4.24 1.83
C LEU A 110 0.34 4.16 0.37
N ALA A 111 -0.55 3.21 0.10
CA ALA A 111 -1.20 3.08 -1.19
C ALA A 111 -2.44 3.98 -1.28
N GLY A 112 -2.72 4.48 -2.47
CA GLY A 112 -3.94 5.24 -2.75
C GLY A 112 -3.95 5.78 -4.18
N TRP A 113 -5.15 5.80 -4.76
CA TRP A 113 -5.38 6.25 -6.15
C TRP A 113 -6.49 7.32 -6.28
N VAL A 114 -6.82 7.96 -5.17
CA VAL A 114 -7.74 9.11 -5.15
C VAL A 114 -7.08 10.27 -4.43
N PRO A 115 -7.47 11.52 -4.68
CA PRO A 115 -6.83 12.70 -4.06
C PRO A 115 -6.71 12.61 -2.54
N ALA A 116 -7.72 12.11 -1.85
CA ALA A 116 -7.67 11.92 -0.40
C ALA A 116 -6.60 10.89 0.04
N GLY A 117 -6.38 9.83 -0.76
CA GLY A 117 -5.33 8.83 -0.54
C GLY A 117 -3.94 9.40 -0.76
N LEU A 118 -3.76 10.18 -1.83
CA LEU A 118 -2.49 10.88 -2.14
C LEU A 118 -2.13 11.87 -1.04
N LYS A 119 -3.12 12.65 -0.57
CA LYS A 119 -2.95 13.57 0.55
C LYS A 119 -2.55 12.85 1.84
N ARG A 120 -3.21 11.74 2.16
CA ARG A 120 -2.86 10.90 3.32
C ARG A 120 -1.42 10.39 3.22
N ALA A 121 -1.04 9.85 2.06
CA ALA A 121 0.31 9.36 1.82
C ALA A 121 1.36 10.47 1.99
N GLY A 122 1.12 11.65 1.45
CA GLY A 122 2.00 12.80 1.59
C GLY A 122 2.11 13.33 3.03
N LYS A 123 0.99 13.36 3.75
CA LYS A 123 0.94 13.83 5.14
C LYS A 123 1.57 12.84 6.12
N MET A 124 1.27 11.56 6.02
CA MET A 124 1.54 10.58 7.08
C MET A 124 2.58 9.52 6.69
N GLY A 125 2.64 9.14 5.41
CA GLY A 125 3.55 8.11 4.89
C GLY A 125 4.98 8.63 4.67
N ASP A 126 5.90 7.69 4.52
CA ASP A 126 7.29 7.92 4.11
C ASP A 126 7.48 7.63 2.61
N GLY A 127 6.47 7.06 1.98
CA GLY A 127 6.38 6.82 0.55
C GLY A 127 4.93 6.64 0.10
N TRP A 128 4.70 6.79 -1.20
CA TRP A 128 3.43 6.49 -1.86
C TRP A 128 3.61 5.34 -2.85
N ILE A 129 2.74 4.33 -2.73
CA ILE A 129 2.68 3.22 -3.67
C ILE A 129 1.64 3.54 -4.74
N ALA A 130 2.13 3.64 -5.97
CA ALA A 130 1.29 3.80 -7.14
C ALA A 130 0.56 2.50 -7.49
N ASP A 131 -0.65 2.65 -7.95
CA ASP A 131 -1.51 1.56 -8.41
C ASP A 131 -0.87 0.84 -9.63
N PRO A 132 -0.92 -0.50 -9.71
CA PRO A 132 -0.32 -1.25 -10.81
C PRO A 132 -1.08 -1.13 -12.14
N ILE A 133 -2.36 -0.76 -12.09
CA ILE A 133 -3.27 -0.84 -13.23
C ILE A 133 -3.49 0.49 -13.97
N GLN A 134 -3.22 1.62 -13.32
CA GLN A 134 -3.43 2.93 -13.96
C GLN A 134 -2.36 3.22 -15.02
N SER A 135 -2.71 3.97 -16.05
CA SER A 135 -1.76 4.41 -17.08
C SER A 135 -0.65 5.29 -16.51
N LEU A 136 0.47 5.37 -17.20
CA LEU A 136 1.60 6.22 -16.78
C LEU A 136 1.24 7.71 -16.76
N SER A 137 0.30 8.16 -17.57
CA SER A 137 -0.18 9.55 -17.57
C SER A 137 -0.91 9.87 -16.27
N VAL A 138 -1.85 9.01 -15.85
CA VAL A 138 -2.56 9.12 -14.58
C VAL A 138 -1.60 9.07 -13.40
N ILE A 139 -0.64 8.13 -13.42
CA ILE A 139 0.35 8.01 -12.35
C ILE A 139 1.27 9.24 -12.27
N LYS A 140 1.64 9.86 -13.39
CA LYS A 140 2.42 11.09 -13.38
C LYS A 140 1.69 12.23 -12.68
N ASP A 141 0.38 12.37 -12.96
CA ASP A 141 -0.46 13.36 -12.29
C ASP A 141 -0.57 13.09 -10.80
N TYR A 142 -0.90 11.86 -10.41
CA TYR A 142 -0.96 11.46 -9.01
C TYR A 142 0.37 11.64 -8.28
N ALA A 143 1.48 11.29 -8.91
CA ALA A 143 2.80 11.52 -8.36
C ALA A 143 3.10 13.00 -8.13
N SER A 144 2.60 13.88 -8.99
CA SER A 144 2.73 15.33 -8.82
C SER A 144 1.96 15.80 -7.58
N GLN A 145 0.69 15.41 -7.45
CA GLN A 145 -0.14 15.72 -6.29
C GLN A 145 0.47 15.19 -4.97
N TYR A 146 0.90 13.93 -4.97
CA TYR A 146 1.56 13.33 -3.80
C TYR A 146 2.84 14.09 -3.42
N ARG A 147 3.70 14.40 -4.41
CA ARG A 147 4.98 15.13 -4.17
C ARG A 147 4.75 16.50 -3.59
N GLU A 148 3.74 17.21 -4.07
CA GLU A 148 3.35 18.50 -3.54
C GLU A 148 2.95 18.40 -2.07
N GLU A 149 2.05 17.46 -1.75
CA GLU A 149 1.59 17.25 -0.38
C GLU A 149 2.73 16.81 0.56
N ALA A 150 3.60 15.90 0.12
CA ALA A 150 4.75 15.46 0.91
C ALA A 150 5.69 16.64 1.23
N ARG A 151 5.98 17.51 0.25
CA ARG A 151 6.81 18.71 0.46
C ARG A 151 6.15 19.71 1.40
N LYS A 152 4.82 19.93 1.33
CA LYS A 152 4.07 20.77 2.27
C LYS A 152 4.21 20.28 3.72
N ASN A 153 4.38 18.98 3.90
CA ASN A 153 4.60 18.36 5.22
C ASN A 153 6.08 18.16 5.57
N GLY A 154 7.00 18.84 4.88
CA GLY A 154 8.45 18.81 5.15
C GLY A 154 9.13 17.49 4.81
N LYS A 155 8.50 16.63 4.01
CA LYS A 155 9.01 15.29 3.68
C LYS A 155 9.68 15.27 2.30
N LYS A 156 10.69 14.39 2.15
CA LYS A 156 11.27 14.06 0.86
C LYS A 156 10.35 13.04 0.17
N PRO A 157 9.73 13.38 -0.98
CA PRO A 157 8.83 12.48 -1.67
C PRO A 157 9.53 11.20 -2.14
N PHE A 158 8.89 10.05 -1.91
CA PHE A 158 9.34 8.75 -2.40
C PHE A 158 8.18 8.01 -3.07
N VAL A 159 8.29 7.78 -4.37
CA VAL A 159 7.26 7.09 -5.17
C VAL A 159 7.71 5.66 -5.43
N VAL A 160 6.86 4.71 -5.08
CA VAL A 160 7.02 3.29 -5.37
C VAL A 160 6.12 2.93 -6.53
N LEU A 161 6.70 2.56 -7.65
CA LEU A 161 5.97 2.11 -8.81
C LEU A 161 5.79 0.59 -8.74
N MET A 162 4.55 0.13 -8.74
CA MET A 162 4.20 -1.28 -8.86
C MET A 162 3.74 -1.53 -10.30
N ARG A 163 4.35 -2.52 -10.96
CA ARG A 163 4.01 -2.91 -12.33
C ARG A 163 4.22 -4.39 -12.52
N ASP A 164 3.30 -4.99 -13.26
CA ASP A 164 3.51 -6.32 -13.81
C ASP A 164 4.60 -6.28 -14.87
N CYS A 165 5.40 -7.33 -14.92
CA CYS A 165 6.49 -7.44 -15.86
C CYS A 165 6.49 -8.85 -16.46
N VAL A 166 6.38 -8.92 -17.78
CA VAL A 166 6.50 -10.17 -18.53
C VAL A 166 7.81 -10.15 -19.31
N ILE A 167 8.61 -11.19 -19.13
CA ILE A 167 9.93 -11.30 -19.77
C ILE A 167 9.90 -12.38 -20.85
N GLY A 168 10.29 -12.04 -22.06
CA GLY A 168 10.42 -12.91 -23.22
C GLY A 168 11.50 -12.43 -24.17
N ASP A 169 11.91 -13.31 -25.09
CA ASP A 169 12.94 -13.00 -26.10
C ASP A 169 12.43 -12.03 -27.17
N ASN A 170 11.13 -11.97 -27.38
CA ASN A 170 10.43 -11.10 -28.31
C ASN A 170 8.99 -10.83 -27.82
N TRP A 171 8.27 -9.97 -28.55
CA TRP A 171 6.90 -9.58 -28.22
C TRP A 171 5.94 -10.77 -28.19
N GLU A 172 6.01 -11.66 -29.18
CA GLU A 172 5.17 -12.85 -29.30
C GLU A 172 5.32 -13.77 -28.07
N THR A 173 6.55 -13.94 -27.60
CA THR A 173 6.85 -14.72 -26.39
C THR A 173 6.28 -14.03 -25.14
N CYS A 174 6.33 -12.70 -25.06
CA CYS A 174 5.71 -11.95 -23.96
C CYS A 174 4.19 -12.10 -23.97
N VAL A 175 3.55 -11.96 -25.13
CA VAL A 175 2.11 -12.17 -25.29
C VAL A 175 1.70 -13.57 -24.83
N ALA A 176 2.41 -14.61 -25.30
CA ALA A 176 2.13 -15.99 -24.92
C ALA A 176 2.27 -16.27 -23.42
N LYS A 177 3.15 -15.55 -22.72
CA LYS A 177 3.38 -15.67 -21.27
C LYS A 177 2.51 -14.74 -20.42
N SER A 178 1.74 -13.85 -21.02
CA SER A 178 1.04 -12.77 -20.30
C SER A 178 -0.28 -13.20 -19.64
N GLU A 179 -0.82 -14.37 -19.97
CA GLU A 179 -2.17 -14.77 -19.52
C GLU A 179 -2.38 -14.71 -17.99
N PRO A 180 -1.42 -15.10 -17.12
CA PRO A 180 -1.59 -14.94 -15.67
C PRO A 180 -1.76 -13.47 -15.26
N THR A 181 -1.03 -12.57 -15.90
CA THR A 181 -1.15 -11.11 -15.70
C THR A 181 -2.52 -10.61 -16.19
N MET A 182 -2.94 -11.05 -17.38
CA MET A 182 -4.25 -10.66 -17.94
C MET A 182 -5.42 -11.14 -17.08
N THR A 183 -5.32 -12.32 -16.48
CA THR A 183 -6.32 -12.79 -15.51
C THR A 183 -6.48 -11.82 -14.35
N THR A 184 -5.38 -11.31 -13.81
CA THR A 184 -5.40 -10.31 -12.74
C THR A 184 -6.02 -8.99 -13.22
N HIS A 185 -5.68 -8.51 -14.41
CA HIS A 185 -6.24 -7.29 -14.98
C HIS A 185 -7.76 -7.40 -15.22
N ARG A 186 -8.23 -8.53 -15.75
CA ARG A 186 -9.67 -8.81 -15.94
C ARG A 186 -10.41 -8.84 -14.61
N TRP A 187 -9.80 -9.38 -13.57
CA TRP A 187 -10.35 -9.36 -12.21
C TRP A 187 -10.48 -7.93 -11.68
N TYR A 188 -9.44 -7.10 -11.82
CA TYR A 188 -9.51 -5.68 -11.43
C TYR A 188 -10.56 -4.92 -12.24
N TYR A 189 -10.71 -5.19 -13.53
CA TYR A 189 -11.75 -4.59 -14.36
C TYR A 189 -13.14 -4.92 -13.82
N HIS A 190 -13.40 -6.17 -13.45
CA HIS A 190 -14.67 -6.62 -12.88
C HIS A 190 -15.06 -5.84 -11.61
N TYR A 191 -14.10 -5.43 -10.81
CA TYR A 191 -14.31 -4.62 -9.60
C TYR A 191 -14.27 -3.11 -9.84
N GLY A 192 -14.27 -2.63 -11.08
CA GLY A 192 -14.31 -1.23 -11.42
C GLY A 192 -13.05 -0.45 -11.09
N ALA A 193 -11.90 -1.11 -10.97
CA ALA A 193 -10.64 -0.47 -10.59
C ALA A 193 -10.05 0.44 -11.67
N TYR A 194 -10.48 0.30 -12.93
CA TYR A 194 -10.01 1.09 -14.08
C TYR A 194 -10.79 2.39 -14.33
N VAL A 195 -11.62 2.84 -13.41
CA VAL A 195 -12.61 3.93 -13.63
C VAL A 195 -11.98 5.26 -14.06
N GLN A 196 -10.68 5.43 -13.92
CA GLN A 196 -10.00 6.72 -14.13
C GLN A 196 -9.09 6.75 -15.36
N ASP A 197 -9.01 5.67 -16.14
CA ASP A 197 -8.14 5.59 -17.31
C ASP A 197 -8.90 5.70 -18.63
N ASP A 198 -8.57 6.73 -19.39
CA ASP A 198 -9.18 6.98 -20.69
C ASP A 198 -8.91 5.89 -21.73
N TYR A 199 -7.80 5.14 -21.61
CA TYR A 199 -7.41 4.14 -22.59
C TYR A 199 -8.29 2.90 -22.59
N ILE A 200 -9.06 2.68 -21.51
CA ILE A 200 -9.98 1.55 -21.37
C ILE A 200 -11.46 1.95 -21.48
N LYS A 201 -11.76 3.22 -21.73
CA LYS A 201 -13.15 3.70 -21.81
C LYS A 201 -14.00 3.00 -22.88
N ASP A 202 -13.36 2.47 -23.90
CA ASP A 202 -14.01 1.72 -24.98
C ASP A 202 -14.12 0.20 -24.68
N ILE A 203 -13.46 -0.27 -23.62
CA ILE A 203 -13.54 -1.66 -23.15
C ILE A 203 -14.88 -1.88 -22.46
N ARG A 204 -15.64 -2.87 -22.93
CA ARG A 204 -17.00 -3.18 -22.46
C ARG A 204 -17.09 -4.47 -21.67
N SER A 205 -16.09 -5.32 -21.76
CA SER A 205 -16.01 -6.57 -20.99
C SER A 205 -14.59 -6.90 -20.58
N PRO A 206 -14.39 -7.70 -19.51
CA PRO A 206 -13.06 -8.12 -19.08
C PRO A 206 -12.27 -8.86 -20.18
N GLU A 207 -12.96 -9.56 -21.07
CA GLU A 207 -12.34 -10.37 -22.14
C GLU A 207 -11.67 -9.50 -23.20
N GLU A 208 -12.10 -8.26 -23.36
CA GLU A 208 -11.50 -7.29 -24.29
C GLU A 208 -10.16 -6.74 -23.76
N LEU A 209 -9.86 -6.94 -22.48
CA LEU A 209 -8.55 -6.63 -21.92
C LEU A 209 -7.52 -7.66 -22.39
N THR A 210 -6.71 -7.28 -23.35
CA THR A 210 -5.61 -8.05 -23.89
C THR A 210 -4.28 -7.43 -23.48
N PHE A 211 -3.18 -8.19 -23.64
CA PHE A 211 -1.85 -7.67 -23.36
C PHE A 211 -1.51 -6.44 -24.21
N ASP A 212 -1.94 -6.41 -25.47
CA ASP A 212 -1.72 -5.26 -26.36
C ASP A 212 -2.43 -3.98 -25.88
N VAL A 213 -3.57 -4.13 -25.20
CA VAL A 213 -4.31 -3.00 -24.61
C VAL A 213 -3.64 -2.52 -23.33
N THR A 214 -3.18 -3.43 -22.48
CA THR A 214 -2.66 -3.10 -21.14
C THR A 214 -1.17 -2.75 -21.11
N ALA A 215 -0.42 -3.09 -22.16
CA ALA A 215 1.01 -2.84 -22.25
C ALA A 215 1.38 -1.45 -22.82
N LYS A 216 0.37 -0.65 -23.19
CA LYS A 216 0.53 0.73 -23.65
C LYS A 216 0.66 1.68 -22.47
#